data_cbd2b63b9b2bf4d755487620b9c875d9
#
_entry.id   cbd2b63b9b2bf4d755487620b9c875d9
#
_cell.length_a   1.000
_cell.length_b   1.000
_cell.length_c   1.000
_cell.angle_alpha   90.00
_cell.angle_beta   90.00
_cell.angle_gamma   90.00
#
_symmetry.space_group_name_H-M   'P 1'
#
loop_
_entity.id
_entity.type
_entity.pdbx_description
1 polymer ?
#
loop_
_entity_poly.entity_id
_entity_poly.type
_entity_poly.pdbx_seq_one_letter_code
_entity_poly.pdbx_strand_id
1 'polypeptide(L)'
;SHPTGDCFGGACAENMACSVSLAKRYALSGTEQLASLPDDHPAWDTAAHYLGAMCASVVLLVSPERIVLSGGVMQRASLFPKLRKAMQANLNGYMQVPAVLSGVDAFVVPSKHGNKAGLVGALTLALQASQGTPA
;
A
#
# COMPACT_ATOMS: atom_id res chain seq x y z
N SER A 1 -2.21 -21.38 -2.58
CA SER A 1 -3.32 -21.15 -1.64
C SER A 1 -3.12 -19.83 -0.92
N HIS A 2 -4.14 -19.01 -0.84
CA HIS A 2 -4.09 -17.80 -0.05
C HIS A 2 -4.13 -18.17 1.44
N PRO A 3 -3.29 -17.56 2.31
CA PRO A 3 -3.38 -17.84 3.73
C PRO A 3 -4.73 -17.36 4.24
N THR A 4 -5.41 -18.23 4.96
CA THR A 4 -6.62 -17.89 5.70
C THR A 4 -6.20 -17.01 6.88
N GLY A 5 -6.46 -15.71 6.81
CA GLY A 5 -6.28 -14.79 7.92
C GLY A 5 -7.61 -14.59 8.66
N ASP A 6 -7.54 -13.98 9.83
CA ASP A 6 -8.71 -13.85 10.72
C ASP A 6 -9.72 -12.79 10.30
N CYS A 7 -9.39 -11.94 9.29
CA CYS A 7 -10.25 -10.85 8.83
C CYS A 7 -11.02 -11.28 7.58
N PHE A 8 -12.34 -11.25 7.63
CA PHE A 8 -13.25 -11.53 6.51
C PHE A 8 -12.92 -12.82 5.72
N GLY A 9 -12.57 -13.90 6.41
CA GLY A 9 -12.19 -15.16 5.79
C GLY A 9 -10.82 -15.14 5.11
N GLY A 10 -9.97 -14.19 5.41
CA GLY A 10 -8.59 -14.13 4.96
C GLY A 10 -8.36 -13.53 3.57
N ALA A 11 -9.39 -13.03 2.91
CA ALA A 11 -9.30 -12.54 1.54
C ALA A 11 -9.20 -11.00 1.43
N CYS A 12 -8.98 -10.29 2.53
CA CYS A 12 -8.83 -8.83 2.49
C CYS A 12 -7.41 -8.39 2.08
N ALA A 13 -7.29 -7.17 1.57
CA ALA A 13 -6.01 -6.61 1.11
C ALA A 13 -4.95 -6.59 2.22
N GLU A 14 -5.33 -6.36 3.47
CA GLU A 14 -4.44 -6.42 4.63
C GLU A 14 -3.82 -7.80 4.77
N ASN A 15 -4.62 -8.86 4.78
CA ASN A 15 -4.12 -10.24 4.88
C ASN A 15 -3.34 -10.72 3.65
N MET A 16 -3.48 -10.05 2.52
CA MET A 16 -2.72 -10.37 1.31
C MET A 16 -1.35 -9.70 1.27
N ALA A 17 -1.22 -8.49 1.84
CA ALA A 17 -0.06 -7.63 1.65
C ALA A 17 0.61 -7.13 2.94
N CYS A 18 0.07 -7.43 4.14
CA CYS A 18 0.73 -7.03 5.39
C CYS A 18 1.99 -7.86 5.67
N SER A 19 2.90 -7.30 6.46
CA SER A 19 4.19 -7.93 6.78
C SER A 19 4.04 -9.29 7.45
N VAL A 20 3.06 -9.46 8.33
CA VAL A 20 2.79 -10.73 9.03
C VAL A 20 2.36 -11.81 8.04
N SER A 21 1.45 -11.50 7.14
CA SER A 21 0.94 -12.45 6.15
C SER A 21 1.98 -12.81 5.09
N LEU A 22 2.80 -11.85 4.67
CA LEU A 22 3.93 -12.11 3.79
C LEU A 22 4.96 -13.03 4.46
N ALA A 23 5.32 -12.76 5.73
CA ALA A 23 6.22 -13.62 6.47
C ALA A 23 5.69 -15.05 6.58
N LYS A 24 4.42 -15.24 6.93
CA LYS A 24 3.77 -16.57 6.96
C LYS A 24 3.78 -17.26 5.60
N ARG A 25 3.44 -16.54 4.54
CA ARG A 25 3.39 -17.07 3.17
C ARG A 25 4.72 -17.62 2.68
N TYR A 26 5.80 -16.97 3.07
CA TYR A 26 7.17 -17.34 2.68
C TYR A 26 7.91 -18.15 3.76
N ALA A 27 7.19 -18.68 4.76
CA ALA A 27 7.72 -19.49 5.85
C ALA A 27 8.90 -18.83 6.59
N LEU A 28 8.83 -17.50 6.77
CA LEU A 28 9.82 -16.72 7.48
C LEU A 28 9.54 -16.74 9.00
N SER A 29 10.58 -16.60 9.79
CA SER A 29 10.49 -16.60 11.27
C SER A 29 9.75 -15.37 11.83
N GLY A 30 9.62 -14.30 11.05
CA GLY A 30 8.89 -13.09 11.45
C GLY A 30 9.07 -11.93 10.49
N THR A 31 8.50 -10.79 10.90
CA THR A 31 8.53 -9.57 10.09
C THR A 31 9.92 -8.94 9.97
N GLU A 32 10.83 -9.21 10.92
CA GLU A 32 12.23 -8.76 10.87
C GLU A 32 12.98 -9.48 9.75
N GLN A 33 12.78 -10.79 9.63
CA GLN A 33 13.36 -11.55 8.52
C GLN A 33 12.80 -11.09 7.18
N LEU A 34 11.48 -10.80 7.10
CA LEU A 34 10.90 -10.21 5.89
C LEU A 34 11.58 -8.88 5.53
N ALA A 35 11.79 -8.00 6.51
CA ALA A 35 12.42 -6.71 6.29
C ALA A 35 13.87 -6.82 5.78
N SER A 36 14.58 -7.88 6.14
CA SER A 36 15.96 -8.14 5.72
C SER A 36 16.09 -8.79 4.33
N LEU A 37 14.99 -9.22 3.72
CA LEU A 37 15.02 -9.84 2.39
C LEU A 37 15.53 -8.86 1.32
N PRO A 38 16.27 -9.35 0.31
CA PRO A 38 16.72 -8.52 -0.81
C PRO A 38 15.52 -8.03 -1.64
N ASP A 39 15.72 -6.95 -2.41
CA ASP A 39 14.66 -6.28 -3.17
C ASP A 39 14.08 -7.11 -4.33
N ASP A 40 14.80 -8.12 -4.78
CA ASP A 40 14.39 -9.07 -5.82
C ASP A 40 13.65 -10.29 -5.27
N HIS A 41 13.48 -10.40 -3.95
CA HIS A 41 12.78 -11.55 -3.36
C HIS A 41 11.31 -11.59 -3.78
N PRO A 42 10.75 -12.77 -4.14
CA PRO A 42 9.36 -12.91 -4.63
C PRO A 42 8.27 -12.38 -3.69
N ALA A 43 8.54 -12.26 -2.41
CA ALA A 43 7.62 -11.65 -1.45
C ALA A 43 7.23 -10.22 -1.84
N TRP A 44 8.14 -9.47 -2.42
CA TRP A 44 7.91 -8.09 -2.85
C TRP A 44 7.06 -8.00 -4.12
N ASP A 45 7.17 -8.98 -5.01
CA ASP A 45 6.30 -9.08 -6.19
C ASP A 45 4.88 -9.45 -5.77
N THR A 46 4.74 -10.34 -4.78
CA THR A 46 3.45 -10.67 -4.17
C THR A 46 2.81 -9.45 -3.53
N ALA A 47 3.56 -8.69 -2.70
CA ALA A 47 3.06 -7.47 -2.09
C ALA A 47 2.65 -6.43 -3.15
N ALA A 48 3.49 -6.23 -4.17
CA ALA A 48 3.22 -5.30 -5.26
C ALA A 48 1.95 -5.66 -6.04
N HIS A 49 1.73 -6.95 -6.30
CA HIS A 49 0.55 -7.45 -6.99
C HIS A 49 -0.75 -7.06 -6.25
N TYR A 50 -0.85 -7.39 -4.96
CA TYR A 50 -2.06 -7.09 -4.18
C TYR A 50 -2.25 -5.62 -3.90
N LEU A 51 -1.18 -4.88 -3.57
CA LEU A 51 -1.24 -3.44 -3.36
C LEU A 51 -1.57 -2.70 -4.66
N GLY A 52 -1.02 -3.15 -5.78
CA GLY A 52 -1.34 -2.60 -7.10
C GLY A 52 -2.80 -2.82 -7.49
N ALA A 53 -3.34 -4.02 -7.25
CA ALA A 53 -4.75 -4.33 -7.49
C ALA A 53 -5.67 -3.48 -6.59
N MET A 54 -5.30 -3.30 -5.32
CA MET A 54 -6.01 -2.42 -4.39
C MET A 54 -6.01 -0.97 -4.90
N CYS A 55 -4.86 -0.44 -5.29
CA CYS A 55 -4.75 0.92 -5.84
C CYS A 55 -5.59 1.07 -7.11
N ALA A 56 -5.59 0.09 -8.01
CA ALA A 56 -6.44 0.11 -9.21
C ALA A 56 -7.94 0.16 -8.84
N SER A 57 -8.36 -0.62 -7.85
CA SER A 57 -9.74 -0.58 -7.36
C SER A 57 -10.11 0.79 -6.79
N VAL A 58 -9.22 1.42 -6.00
CA VAL A 58 -9.43 2.77 -5.47
C VAL A 58 -9.56 3.79 -6.60
N VAL A 59 -8.70 3.70 -7.63
CA VAL A 59 -8.78 4.58 -8.81
C VAL A 59 -10.15 4.49 -9.49
N LEU A 60 -10.64 3.26 -9.71
CA LEU A 60 -11.92 3.02 -10.39
C LEU A 60 -13.13 3.43 -9.55
N LEU A 61 -13.06 3.31 -8.23
CA LEU A 61 -14.19 3.60 -7.35
C LEU A 61 -14.34 5.08 -7.01
N VAL A 62 -13.23 5.78 -6.75
CA VAL A 62 -13.27 7.14 -6.20
C VAL A 62 -12.48 8.17 -7.00
N SER A 63 -11.74 7.77 -8.04
CA SER A 63 -10.97 8.66 -8.90
C SER A 63 -10.14 9.70 -8.11
N PRO A 64 -9.24 9.28 -7.21
CA PRO A 64 -8.52 10.20 -6.34
C PRO A 64 -7.49 11.03 -7.13
N GLU A 65 -7.15 12.21 -6.64
CA GLU A 65 -6.05 13.02 -7.18
C GLU A 65 -4.67 12.42 -6.87
N ARG A 66 -4.59 11.67 -5.75
CA ARG A 66 -3.35 11.04 -5.29
C ARG A 66 -3.65 9.90 -4.31
N ILE A 67 -2.84 8.85 -4.36
CA ILE A 67 -2.84 7.76 -3.39
C ILE A 67 -1.58 7.87 -2.53
N VAL A 68 -1.75 7.99 -1.22
CA VAL A 68 -0.65 8.02 -0.26
C VAL A 68 -0.63 6.69 0.49
N LEU A 69 0.47 5.97 0.41
CA LEU A 69 0.64 4.68 1.08
C LEU A 69 1.60 4.79 2.26
N SER A 70 1.23 4.17 3.36
CA SER A 70 2.05 4.10 4.59
C SER A 70 1.94 2.73 5.26
N GLY A 71 2.75 2.50 6.28
CA GLY A 71 2.78 1.24 7.03
C GLY A 71 4.10 0.49 6.85
N GLY A 72 4.27 -0.61 7.60
CA GLY A 72 5.53 -1.33 7.69
C GLY A 72 6.09 -1.81 6.34
N VAL A 73 5.26 -2.44 5.52
CA VAL A 73 5.64 -2.92 4.18
C VAL A 73 6.06 -1.76 3.27
N MET A 74 5.41 -0.59 3.42
CA MET A 74 5.67 0.59 2.59
C MET A 74 6.95 1.36 2.95
N GLN A 75 7.70 0.91 3.97
CA GLN A 75 9.04 1.46 4.26
C GLN A 75 10.06 1.06 3.19
N ARG A 76 9.76 0.06 2.39
CA ARG A 76 10.62 -0.39 1.30
C ARG A 76 10.37 0.45 0.04
N ALA A 77 11.31 1.34 -0.27
CA ALA A 77 11.20 2.25 -1.41
C ALA A 77 11.12 1.51 -2.75
N SER A 78 11.86 0.40 -2.89
CA SER A 78 11.88 -0.44 -4.10
C SER A 78 10.53 -1.11 -4.42
N LEU A 79 9.59 -1.13 -3.47
CA LEU A 79 8.25 -1.67 -3.70
C LEU A 79 7.38 -0.72 -4.55
N PHE A 80 7.59 0.60 -4.48
CA PHE A 80 6.75 1.56 -5.19
C PHE A 80 6.76 1.39 -6.72
N PRO A 81 7.91 1.27 -7.40
CA PRO A 81 7.91 1.00 -8.83
C PRO A 81 7.16 -0.27 -9.21
N LYS A 82 7.32 -1.34 -8.42
CA LYS A 82 6.64 -2.62 -8.65
C LYS A 82 5.11 -2.50 -8.52
N LEU A 83 4.63 -1.87 -7.44
CA LEU A 83 3.18 -1.71 -7.22
C LEU A 83 2.53 -0.75 -8.23
N ARG A 84 3.21 0.33 -8.64
CA ARG A 84 2.73 1.24 -9.68
C ARG A 84 2.55 0.51 -11.01
N LYS A 85 3.54 -0.30 -11.40
CA LYS A 85 3.45 -1.15 -12.58
C LYS A 85 2.29 -2.15 -12.47
N ALA A 86 2.11 -2.77 -11.30
CA ALA A 86 1.00 -3.68 -11.05
C ALA A 86 -0.36 -2.96 -11.11
N MET A 87 -0.47 -1.74 -10.56
CA MET A 87 -1.68 -0.91 -10.67
C MET A 87 -2.02 -0.62 -12.12
N GLN A 88 -1.06 -0.13 -12.91
CA GLN A 88 -1.25 0.15 -14.33
C GLN A 88 -1.66 -1.10 -15.12
N ALA A 89 -1.05 -2.25 -14.83
CA ALA A 89 -1.40 -3.52 -15.45
C ALA A 89 -2.85 -3.95 -15.11
N ASN A 90 -3.31 -3.76 -13.86
CA ASN A 90 -4.68 -4.05 -13.45
C ASN A 90 -5.70 -3.09 -14.09
N LEU A 91 -5.34 -1.81 -14.28
CA LEU A 91 -6.19 -0.85 -15.00
C LEU A 91 -6.26 -1.15 -16.50
N ASN A 92 -5.29 -1.87 -17.04
CA ASN A 92 -5.24 -2.37 -18.42
C ASN A 92 -5.66 -1.33 -19.48
N GLY A 93 -5.20 -0.08 -19.31
CA GLY A 93 -5.51 1.01 -20.23
C GLY A 93 -6.93 1.58 -20.13
N TYR A 94 -7.75 1.13 -19.19
CA TYR A 94 -9.10 1.67 -18.99
C TYR A 94 -9.08 3.15 -18.61
N MET A 95 -8.11 3.56 -17.76
CA MET A 95 -7.93 4.95 -17.36
C MET A 95 -6.80 5.61 -18.17
N GLN A 96 -7.17 6.49 -19.10
CA GLN A 96 -6.25 7.19 -20.00
C GLN A 96 -5.90 8.62 -19.52
N VAL A 97 -5.74 8.80 -18.19
CA VAL A 97 -5.38 10.10 -17.61
C VAL A 97 -3.87 10.21 -17.41
N PRO A 98 -3.26 11.37 -17.71
CA PRO A 98 -1.81 11.56 -17.58
C PRO A 98 -1.26 11.22 -16.20
N ALA A 99 -1.99 11.53 -15.13
CA ALA A 99 -1.59 11.23 -13.76
C ALA A 99 -1.36 9.73 -13.52
N VAL A 100 -2.17 8.85 -14.12
CA VAL A 100 -2.07 7.39 -13.97
C VAL A 100 -1.06 6.80 -14.96
N LEU A 101 -0.88 7.39 -16.13
CA LEU A 101 0.01 6.89 -17.18
C LEU A 101 1.45 7.35 -16.94
N SER A 102 1.76 8.60 -17.29
CA SER A 102 3.12 9.14 -17.20
C SER A 102 3.46 9.78 -15.85
N GLY A 103 2.45 10.20 -15.09
CA GLY A 103 2.58 10.85 -13.78
C GLY A 103 2.46 9.91 -12.59
N VAL A 104 2.47 8.58 -12.80
CA VAL A 104 2.20 7.58 -11.76
C VAL A 104 3.13 7.70 -10.54
N ASP A 105 4.34 8.20 -10.72
CA ASP A 105 5.30 8.41 -9.64
C ASP A 105 4.89 9.51 -8.66
N ALA A 106 4.17 10.53 -9.14
CA ALA A 106 3.57 11.57 -8.32
C ALA A 106 2.15 11.22 -7.86
N PHE A 107 1.51 10.26 -8.51
CA PHE A 107 0.15 9.83 -8.21
C PHE A 107 0.10 8.82 -7.05
N VAL A 108 0.97 7.81 -7.04
CA VAL A 108 1.08 6.85 -5.93
C VAL A 108 2.39 7.09 -5.20
N VAL A 109 2.30 7.64 -3.99
CA VAL A 109 3.45 8.14 -3.24
C VAL A 109 3.56 7.55 -1.84
N PRO A 110 4.77 7.48 -1.27
CA PRO A 110 4.95 7.19 0.14
C PRO A 110 4.43 8.33 1.01
N SER A 111 3.99 8.01 2.23
CA SER A 111 3.71 9.02 3.24
C SER A 111 4.99 9.79 3.62
N LYS A 112 4.91 11.12 3.67
CA LYS A 112 5.99 11.97 4.16
C LYS A 112 6.38 11.68 5.63
N HIS A 113 5.43 11.13 6.40
CA HIS A 113 5.61 10.84 7.83
C HIS A 113 5.99 9.38 8.10
N GLY A 114 6.13 8.55 7.06
CA GLY A 114 6.49 7.14 7.20
C GLY A 114 5.59 6.42 8.22
N ASN A 115 6.20 5.71 9.18
CA ASN A 115 5.47 5.00 10.25
C ASN A 115 4.76 5.92 11.25
N LYS A 116 5.07 7.22 11.27
CA LYS A 116 4.43 8.20 12.17
C LYS A 116 3.17 8.83 11.56
N ALA A 117 2.75 8.41 10.35
CA ALA A 117 1.62 9.01 9.65
C ALA A 117 0.33 8.99 10.49
N GLY A 118 0.03 7.87 11.16
CA GLY A 118 -1.14 7.76 12.05
C GLY A 118 -1.07 8.70 13.25
N LEU A 119 0.09 8.80 13.91
CA LEU A 119 0.30 9.71 15.04
C LEU A 119 0.15 11.18 14.62
N VAL A 120 0.76 11.56 13.51
CA VAL A 120 0.66 12.92 12.98
C VAL A 120 -0.79 13.24 12.61
N GLY A 121 -1.50 12.31 11.97
CA GLY A 121 -2.92 12.48 11.66
C GLY A 121 -3.78 12.68 12.90
N ALA A 122 -3.60 11.85 13.93
CA ALA A 122 -4.33 11.98 15.20
C ALA A 122 -4.06 13.32 15.89
N LEU A 123 -2.79 13.77 15.93
CA LEU A 123 -2.43 15.07 16.49
C LEU A 123 -3.03 16.23 15.69
N THR A 124 -3.03 16.12 14.35
CA THR A 124 -3.64 17.14 13.49
C THR A 124 -5.13 17.28 13.77
N LEU A 125 -5.86 16.16 13.84
CA LEU A 125 -7.30 16.15 14.17
C LEU A 125 -7.57 16.73 15.55
N ALA A 126 -6.76 16.40 16.56
CA ALA A 126 -6.88 16.93 17.90
C ALA A 126 -6.69 18.47 17.92
N LEU A 127 -5.70 18.98 17.20
CA LEU A 127 -5.47 20.41 17.06
C LEU A 127 -6.62 21.12 16.35
N GLN A 128 -7.14 20.57 15.25
CA GLN A 128 -8.30 21.12 14.54
C GLN A 128 -9.53 21.18 15.46
N ALA A 129 -9.81 20.10 16.19
CA ALA A 129 -10.92 20.05 17.13
C ALA A 129 -10.78 21.10 18.26
N SER A 130 -9.56 21.33 18.76
CA SER A 130 -9.29 22.32 19.81
C SER A 130 -9.45 23.76 19.31
N GLN A 131 -9.31 24.00 18.01
CA GLN A 131 -9.45 25.31 17.37
C GLN A 131 -10.86 25.59 16.84
N GLY A 132 -11.81 24.65 17.05
CA GLY A 132 -13.20 24.78 16.60
C GLY A 132 -13.39 24.68 15.09
N THR A 133 -12.38 24.18 14.36
CA THR A 133 -12.47 23.96 12.90
C THR A 133 -13.11 22.60 12.66
N PRO A 134 -14.25 22.48 11.97
CA PRO A 134 -14.84 21.18 11.61
C PRO A 134 -13.89 20.40 10.73
N ALA A 135 -13.85 19.08 10.93
CA ALA A 135 -13.05 18.13 10.17
C ALA A 135 -13.56 17.99 8.72
#